data_0ae91c0ac3e5bec82c49b6f2daa88c52
#
_entry.id   0ae91c0ac3e5bec82c49b6f2daa88c52
#
_cell.length_a   1.000
_cell.length_b   1.000
_cell.length_c   1.000
_cell.angle_alpha   90.00
_cell.angle_beta   90.00
_cell.angle_gamma   90.00
#
_symmetry.space_group_name_H-M   'P 1'
#
loop_
_entity.id
_entity.type
_entity.pdbx_description
1 polymer ?
#
loop_
_entity_poly.entity_id
_entity_poly.type
_entity_poly.pdbx_seq_one_letter_code
_entity_poly.pdbx_strand_id
1 'polypeptide(L)'
;DALAYGAIEALRSAGKRVPEDVSVAGTDDSYDGVVPSNKLTSIRFDNHMKGRIAFQEALGADSIKEPHQVVVPAHLVVRGTTGPAPHR
;
A
#
# COMPACT_ATOMS: atom_id res chain seq x y z
N ASP A 1 -3.56 -4.68 0.40
CA ASP A 1 -3.31 -5.22 1.76
C ASP A 1 -4.04 -6.53 2.03
N ALA A 2 -5.26 -6.71 1.56
CA ALA A 2 -5.98 -7.96 1.78
C ALA A 2 -5.25 -9.18 1.21
N LEU A 3 -4.72 -9.06 0.00
CA LEU A 3 -3.89 -10.10 -0.61
C LEU A 3 -2.63 -10.37 0.23
N ALA A 4 -2.00 -9.33 0.75
CA ALA A 4 -0.80 -9.47 1.58
C ALA A 4 -1.12 -10.21 2.88
N TYR A 5 -2.23 -9.92 3.54
CA TYR A 5 -2.65 -10.64 4.74
C TYR A 5 -2.93 -12.11 4.45
N GLY A 6 -3.58 -12.41 3.34
CA GLY A 6 -3.80 -13.79 2.91
C GLY A 6 -2.49 -14.54 2.65
N ALA A 7 -1.53 -13.88 2.01
CA ALA A 7 -0.21 -14.45 1.77
C ALA A 7 0.54 -14.74 3.07
N ILE A 8 0.49 -13.81 4.04
CA ILE A 8 1.12 -14.00 5.36
C ILE A 8 0.52 -15.20 6.07
N GLU A 9 -0.80 -15.30 6.07
CA GLU A 9 -1.50 -16.43 6.69
C GLU A 9 -1.09 -17.76 6.06
N ALA A 10 -1.06 -17.83 4.73
CA ALA A 10 -0.64 -19.03 4.01
C ALA A 10 0.81 -19.40 4.30
N LEU A 11 1.72 -18.43 4.33
CA LEU A 11 3.12 -18.65 4.64
C LEU A 11 3.30 -19.22 6.05
N ARG A 12 2.64 -18.62 7.03
CA ARG A 12 2.70 -19.10 8.42
C ARG A 12 2.14 -20.50 8.57
N SER A 13 1.04 -20.81 7.88
CA SER A 13 0.46 -22.14 7.85
C SER A 13 1.39 -23.18 7.24
N ALA A 14 2.25 -22.76 6.31
CA ALA A 14 3.27 -23.63 5.70
C ALA A 14 4.57 -23.67 6.50
N GLY A 15 4.60 -23.12 7.71
CA GLY A 15 5.78 -23.13 8.57
C GLY A 15 6.83 -22.09 8.21
N LYS A 16 6.51 -21.14 7.36
CA LYS A 16 7.42 -20.03 7.01
C LYS A 16 7.23 -18.85 7.94
N ARG A 17 8.34 -18.23 8.32
CA ARG A 17 8.31 -17.05 9.19
C ARG A 17 8.28 -15.78 8.35
N VAL A 18 7.49 -14.79 8.79
CA VAL A 18 7.44 -13.47 8.17
C VAL A 18 7.88 -12.47 9.24
N PRO A 19 8.94 -11.69 9.04
CA PRO A 19 9.70 -11.49 7.80
C PRO A 19 10.97 -12.37 7.66
N GLU A 20 11.28 -13.24 8.62
CA GLU A 20 12.60 -13.89 8.70
C GLU A 20 12.89 -14.78 7.47
N ASP A 21 11.90 -15.54 7.00
CA ASP A 21 12.04 -16.39 5.82
C ASP A 21 11.57 -15.70 4.56
N VAL A 22 10.46 -14.96 4.63
CA VAL A 22 9.84 -14.25 3.51
C VAL A 22 9.33 -12.90 3.99
N SER A 23 9.72 -11.83 3.31
CA SER A 23 9.13 -10.51 3.50
C SER A 23 7.87 -10.37 2.68
N VAL A 24 6.86 -9.71 3.23
CA VAL A 24 5.60 -9.43 2.55
C VAL A 24 5.28 -7.94 2.68
N ALA A 25 4.96 -7.32 1.56
CA ALA A 25 4.52 -5.93 1.53
C ALA A 25 3.18 -5.85 0.80
N GLY A 26 2.37 -4.92 1.22
CA GLY A 26 1.06 -4.64 0.64
C GLY A 26 1.00 -3.28 -0.04
N THR A 27 -0.19 -2.92 -0.46
CA THR A 27 -0.49 -1.65 -1.12
C THR A 27 -1.81 -1.12 -0.56
N ASP A 28 -1.92 0.18 -0.43
CA ASP A 28 -3.05 1.00 0.02
C ASP A 28 -2.98 1.42 1.50
N ASP A 29 -2.31 0.67 2.35
CA ASP A 29 -2.25 0.92 3.79
C ASP A 29 -3.65 1.09 4.39
N SER A 30 -4.55 0.18 4.01
CA SER A 30 -5.93 0.18 4.46
C SER A 30 -6.08 -0.63 5.74
N TYR A 31 -6.93 -0.16 6.64
CA TYR A 31 -7.26 -0.88 7.86
C TYR A 31 -8.78 -0.99 7.97
N ASP A 32 -9.26 -2.23 7.94
CA ASP A 32 -10.69 -2.52 8.00
C ASP A 32 -11.19 -2.89 9.40
N GLY A 33 -10.32 -2.85 10.41
CA GLY A 33 -10.65 -3.20 11.78
C GLY A 33 -10.60 -4.70 12.09
N VAL A 34 -10.41 -5.53 11.09
CA VAL A 34 -10.41 -7.00 11.26
C VAL A 34 -9.01 -7.53 11.53
N VAL A 35 -8.00 -7.00 10.83
CA VAL A 35 -6.60 -7.42 10.99
C VAL A 35 -5.75 -6.24 11.44
N PRO A 36 -4.73 -6.48 12.29
CA PRO A 36 -3.84 -5.41 12.71
C PRO A 36 -3.03 -4.88 11.53
N SER A 37 -3.35 -3.68 11.06
CA SER A 37 -2.66 -3.06 9.93
C SER A 37 -1.29 -2.49 10.31
N ASN A 38 -1.03 -2.30 11.61
CA ASN A 38 0.17 -1.65 12.08
C ASN A 38 1.45 -2.48 11.90
N LYS A 39 1.34 -3.76 11.50
CA LYS A 39 2.50 -4.64 11.27
C LYS A 39 2.82 -4.84 9.80
N LEU A 40 1.90 -4.57 8.90
CA LEU A 40 2.11 -4.76 7.46
C LEU A 40 2.85 -3.57 6.86
N THR A 41 3.99 -3.84 6.26
CA THR A 41 4.66 -2.87 5.38
C THR A 41 3.78 -2.64 4.17
N SER A 42 3.46 -1.40 3.86
CA SER A 42 2.52 -1.09 2.79
C SER A 42 2.85 0.25 2.13
N ILE A 43 2.34 0.44 0.93
CA ILE A 43 2.42 1.71 0.23
C ILE A 43 1.18 2.52 0.57
N ARG A 44 1.38 3.72 1.10
CA ARG A 44 0.30 4.64 1.44
C ARG A 44 0.12 5.66 0.33
N PHE A 45 -1.11 5.81 -0.11
CA PHE A 45 -1.53 6.86 -1.03
C PHE A 45 -2.31 7.92 -0.26
N ASP A 46 -2.08 9.19 -0.57
CA ASP A 46 -2.93 10.26 -0.04
C ASP A 46 -4.21 10.33 -0.88
N ASN A 47 -5.14 9.44 -0.59
CA ASN A 47 -6.39 9.33 -1.34
C ASN A 47 -7.30 10.54 -1.15
N HIS A 48 -7.23 11.19 0.01
CA HIS A 48 -7.97 12.42 0.26
C HIS A 48 -7.50 13.54 -0.68
N MET A 49 -6.19 13.74 -0.76
CA MET A 49 -5.61 14.74 -1.67
C MET A 49 -5.90 14.39 -3.13
N LYS A 50 -5.79 13.12 -3.51
CA LYS A 50 -6.09 12.68 -4.88
C LYS A 50 -7.53 12.99 -5.26
N GLY A 51 -8.47 12.73 -4.36
CA GLY A 51 -9.89 13.07 -4.61
C GLY A 51 -10.13 14.57 -4.75
N ARG A 52 -9.48 15.36 -3.90
CA ARG A 52 -9.59 16.83 -4.00
C ARG A 52 -9.04 17.36 -5.32
N ILE A 53 -7.86 16.89 -5.71
CA ILE A 53 -7.23 17.31 -6.97
C ILE A 53 -8.09 16.88 -8.16
N ALA A 54 -8.58 15.65 -8.16
CA ALA A 54 -9.42 15.15 -9.24
C ALA A 54 -10.68 16.00 -9.41
N PHE A 55 -11.33 16.40 -8.31
CA PHE A 55 -12.51 17.25 -8.37
C PHE A 55 -12.18 18.64 -8.90
N GLN A 56 -11.09 19.24 -8.43
CA GLN A 56 -10.65 20.56 -8.92
C GLN A 56 -10.32 20.53 -10.41
N GLU A 57 -9.65 19.47 -10.88
CA GLU A 57 -9.35 19.30 -12.30
C GLU A 57 -10.64 19.13 -13.13
N ALA A 58 -11.61 18.39 -12.62
CA ALA A 58 -12.90 18.22 -13.29
C ALA A 58 -13.65 19.54 -13.43
N LEU A 59 -13.62 20.38 -12.40
CA LEU A 59 -14.26 21.72 -12.47
C LEU A 59 -13.57 22.64 -13.48
N GLY A 60 -12.26 22.49 -13.67
CA GLY A 60 -11.48 23.29 -14.62
C GLY A 60 -11.35 22.66 -16.00
N ALA A 61 -12.04 21.56 -16.29
CA ALA A 61 -11.85 20.79 -17.51
C ALA A 61 -12.12 21.61 -18.79
N ASP A 62 -13.08 22.53 -18.75
CA ASP A 62 -13.39 23.36 -19.90
C ASP A 62 -12.28 24.35 -20.27
N SER A 63 -11.40 24.67 -19.34
CA SER A 63 -10.26 25.56 -19.58
C SER A 63 -8.98 24.80 -19.95
N ILE A 64 -8.98 23.48 -19.91
CA ILE A 64 -7.84 22.64 -20.24
C ILE A 64 -7.90 22.32 -21.73
N LYS A 65 -6.88 22.74 -22.47
CA LYS A 65 -6.82 22.53 -23.92
C LYS A 65 -6.21 21.19 -24.30
N GLU A 66 -5.39 20.61 -23.42
CA GLU A 66 -4.71 19.34 -23.67
C GLU A 66 -4.80 18.45 -22.44
N PRO A 67 -4.88 17.13 -22.61
CA PRO A 67 -4.81 16.21 -21.49
C PRO A 67 -3.50 16.40 -20.72
N HIS A 68 -3.57 16.37 -19.39
CA HIS A 68 -2.38 16.42 -18.54
C HIS A 68 -2.52 15.45 -17.38
N GLN A 69 -1.39 15.18 -16.74
CA GLN A 69 -1.32 14.28 -15.59
C GLN A 69 -0.90 15.07 -14.35
N VAL A 70 -1.53 14.73 -13.24
CA VAL A 70 -1.11 15.21 -11.93
C VAL A 70 -0.68 14.00 -11.11
N VAL A 71 0.56 14.00 -10.65
CA VAL A 71 1.11 12.88 -9.88
C VAL A 71 1.12 13.27 -8.40
N VAL A 72 0.46 12.46 -7.59
CA VAL A 72 0.47 12.61 -6.13
C VAL A 72 1.44 11.57 -5.57
N PRO A 73 2.45 11.98 -4.78
CA PRO A 73 3.44 11.03 -4.25
C PRO A 73 2.81 9.94 -3.38
N ALA A 74 3.34 8.73 -3.51
CA ALA A 74 3.05 7.63 -2.61
C ALA A 74 4.22 7.45 -1.64
N HIS A 75 3.96 6.84 -0.48
CA HIS A 75 4.96 6.63 0.55
C HIS A 75 5.01 5.18 0.98
N LEU A 76 6.22 4.62 1.08
CA LEU A 76 6.42 3.31 1.66
C LEU A 76 6.44 3.43 3.18
N VAL A 77 5.54 2.72 3.84
CA VAL A 77 5.49 2.66 5.31
C VAL A 77 6.05 1.31 5.73
N VAL A 78 7.28 1.31 6.23
CA VAL A 78 7.96 0.09 6.65
C VAL A 78 7.51 -0.31 8.05
N ARG A 79 7.06 -1.55 8.20
CA ARG A 79 6.61 -2.12 9.46
C ARG A 79 7.24 -3.50 9.68
N GLY A 80 6.59 -4.37 10.41
CA GLY A 80 7.17 -5.61 10.89
C GLY A 80 7.15 -6.80 9.92
N THR A 81 6.55 -6.67 8.73
CA THR A 81 6.45 -7.80 7.79
C THR A 81 7.56 -7.83 6.74
N THR A 82 8.48 -6.88 6.78
CA THR A 82 9.64 -6.86 5.88
C THR A 82 10.93 -6.76 6.68
N GLY A 83 11.97 -7.39 6.17
CA GLY A 83 13.28 -7.42 6.80
C GLY A 83 14.36 -7.87 5.83
N PRO A 84 15.60 -8.05 6.33
CA PRO A 84 16.70 -8.50 5.48
C PRO A 84 16.42 -9.87 4.85
N ALA A 85 16.95 -10.09 3.64
CA ALA A 85 16.86 -11.39 3.00
C ALA A 85 17.60 -12.44 3.84
N PRO A 86 17.04 -13.66 3.95
CA PRO A 86 17.71 -14.72 4.72
C PRO A 86 19.01 -15.14 4.04
N HIS A 87 20.00 -15.47 4.86
CA HIS A 87 21.24 -16.06 4.36
C HIS A 87 20.98 -17.49 3.89
N ARG A 88 21.59 -17.83 2.78
CA ARG A 88 21.56 -19.18 2.23
C ARG A 88 22.84 -19.92 2.57
#